data_b39f061802dc33e6e3ec6b7e84302a02
#
_entry.id   b39f061802dc33e6e3ec6b7e84302a02
#
_cell.length_a   1.000
_cell.length_b   1.000
_cell.length_c   1.000
_cell.angle_alpha   90.00
_cell.angle_beta   90.00
_cell.angle_gamma   90.00
#
_symmetry.space_group_name_H-M   'P 1'
#
loop_
_entity.id
_entity.type
_entity.pdbx_description
1 polymer ?
#
loop_
_entity_poly.entity_id
_entity_poly.type
_entity_poly.pdbx_seq_one_letter_code
_entity_poly.pdbx_strand_id
1 'polypeptide(L)'
;PILARWTDSIVAVELAKLINDELTIEMKDQEIVSLSIHLAAKRIICHFDESIHRIIEDFDVNKLVNNMINNINCKWGIDLTQDEELKSQLVLHLIPLEVRSRYNVVLHNPLIDKIKQQNIFAYQMAVTACDQFSDYHGNRLSEDEMGYIALHMNLALLRTQIKNKKNILVVSGLGRGTAHTLAYQIKEMYGKYINEVKTADYIELNNYDFTNINLLISSIPLRRDFSVPSIEVNYFFSDNDKKRIETILCDQEVFKIRDY
;
A
#
# COMPACT_ATOMS: atom_id res chain seq x y z
N PRO A 1 7.49 -37.26 9.82
CA PRO A 1 8.41 -36.86 10.89
C PRO A 1 8.64 -35.35 10.98
N ILE A 2 8.58 -34.59 9.88
CA ILE A 2 8.81 -33.14 9.85
C ILE A 2 7.63 -32.36 10.45
N LEU A 3 6.41 -32.78 10.19
CA LEU A 3 5.18 -32.14 10.67
C LEU A 3 5.01 -32.20 12.21
N ALA A 4 5.56 -33.20 12.87
CA ALA A 4 5.41 -33.39 14.32
C ALA A 4 6.08 -32.34 15.22
N ARG A 5 6.79 -31.37 14.63
CA ARG A 5 7.48 -30.29 15.35
C ARG A 5 6.82 -28.92 15.19
N TRP A 6 5.70 -28.84 14.50
CA TRP A 6 5.01 -27.58 14.25
C TRP A 6 4.11 -27.21 15.42
N THR A 7 4.04 -25.94 15.79
CA THR A 7 3.06 -25.44 16.76
C THR A 7 1.64 -25.80 16.31
N ASP A 8 1.36 -25.72 15.01
CA ASP A 8 0.06 -26.09 14.42
C ASP A 8 -0.22 -27.60 14.54
N SER A 9 0.82 -28.44 14.52
CA SER A 9 0.67 -29.90 14.80
C SER A 9 0.32 -30.17 16.26
N ILE A 10 0.90 -29.45 17.21
CA ILE A 10 0.57 -29.57 18.62
C ILE A 10 -0.88 -29.16 18.84
N VAL A 11 -1.29 -28.01 18.27
CA VAL A 11 -2.68 -27.53 18.33
C VAL A 11 -3.63 -28.51 17.64
N ALA A 12 -3.26 -29.09 16.50
CA ALA A 12 -4.06 -30.09 15.80
C ALA A 12 -4.25 -31.38 16.63
N VAL A 13 -3.21 -31.85 17.33
CA VAL A 13 -3.30 -33.01 18.22
C VAL A 13 -4.21 -32.71 19.40
N GLU A 14 -4.09 -31.54 20.02
CA GLU A 14 -4.97 -31.15 21.13
C GLU A 14 -6.42 -30.99 20.66
N LEU A 15 -6.64 -30.36 19.50
CA LEU A 15 -7.96 -30.22 18.92
C LEU A 15 -8.56 -31.57 18.53
N ALA A 16 -7.75 -32.51 18.00
CA ALA A 16 -8.19 -33.87 17.70
C ALA A 16 -8.63 -34.63 18.96
N LYS A 17 -7.91 -34.45 20.09
CA LYS A 17 -8.33 -35.05 21.38
C LYS A 17 -9.69 -34.50 21.82
N LEU A 18 -9.88 -33.17 21.77
CA LEU A 18 -11.17 -32.55 22.13
C LEU A 18 -12.30 -33.04 21.23
N ILE A 19 -12.07 -33.16 19.91
CA ILE A 19 -13.04 -33.69 18.95
C ILE A 19 -13.39 -35.16 19.27
N ASN A 20 -12.37 -35.97 19.56
CA ASN A 20 -12.57 -37.37 19.93
C ASN A 20 -13.40 -37.49 21.21
N ASP A 21 -13.11 -36.69 22.22
CA ASP A 21 -13.81 -36.70 23.51
C ASP A 21 -15.27 -36.24 23.40
N GLU A 22 -15.52 -35.15 22.62
CA GLU A 22 -16.87 -34.55 22.49
C GLU A 22 -17.77 -35.32 21.52
N LEU A 23 -17.22 -35.84 20.41
CA LEU A 23 -17.99 -36.45 19.33
C LEU A 23 -17.90 -37.99 19.33
N THR A 24 -17.15 -38.59 20.23
CA THR A 24 -16.96 -40.02 20.30
C THR A 24 -16.48 -40.66 18.97
N ILE A 25 -15.63 -39.93 18.26
CA ILE A 25 -14.95 -40.38 17.03
C ILE A 25 -13.46 -40.43 17.27
N GLU A 26 -12.76 -41.35 16.60
CA GLU A 26 -11.31 -41.46 16.68
C GLU A 26 -10.70 -40.90 15.37
N MET A 27 -10.06 -39.73 15.46
CA MET A 27 -9.31 -39.17 14.34
C MET A 27 -8.01 -39.94 14.12
N LYS A 28 -7.79 -40.36 12.87
CA LYS A 28 -6.57 -41.06 12.45
C LYS A 28 -5.41 -40.09 12.28
N ASP A 29 -4.17 -40.57 12.36
CA ASP A 29 -2.95 -39.78 12.19
C ASP A 29 -2.97 -38.95 10.90
N GLN A 30 -3.50 -39.48 9.80
CA GLN A 30 -3.62 -38.79 8.51
C GLN A 30 -4.58 -37.59 8.58
N GLU A 31 -5.66 -37.68 9.34
CA GLU A 31 -6.64 -36.62 9.55
C GLU A 31 -6.06 -35.51 10.42
N ILE A 32 -5.29 -35.88 11.45
CA ILE A 32 -4.55 -34.95 12.32
C ILE A 32 -3.50 -34.17 11.49
N VAL A 33 -2.79 -34.85 10.59
CA VAL A 33 -1.84 -34.22 9.66
C VAL A 33 -2.57 -33.26 8.73
N SER A 34 -3.71 -33.66 8.17
CA SER A 34 -4.54 -32.79 7.32
C SER A 34 -5.02 -31.56 8.09
N LEU A 35 -5.47 -31.73 9.33
CA LEU A 35 -5.87 -30.64 10.21
C LEU A 35 -4.71 -29.67 10.48
N SER A 36 -3.50 -30.20 10.74
CA SER A 36 -2.29 -29.39 10.94
C SER A 36 -1.98 -28.52 9.72
N ILE A 37 -2.07 -29.08 8.50
CA ILE A 37 -1.86 -28.36 7.25
C ILE A 37 -2.90 -27.25 7.09
N HIS A 38 -4.18 -27.53 7.38
CA HIS A 38 -5.24 -26.53 7.27
C HIS A 38 -5.07 -25.39 8.29
N LEU A 39 -4.64 -25.68 9.51
CA LEU A 39 -4.35 -24.66 10.51
C LEU A 39 -3.19 -23.78 10.06
N ALA A 40 -2.08 -24.37 9.60
CA ALA A 40 -0.93 -23.64 9.09
C ALA A 40 -1.29 -22.77 7.85
N ALA A 41 -2.12 -23.30 6.95
CA ALA A 41 -2.56 -22.62 5.74
C ALA A 41 -3.48 -21.41 6.00
N LYS A 42 -4.25 -21.43 7.08
CA LYS A 42 -5.19 -20.37 7.48
C LYS A 42 -4.66 -19.48 8.60
N ARG A 43 -3.47 -19.75 9.11
CA ARG A 43 -2.89 -19.04 10.24
C ARG A 43 -2.75 -17.55 9.91
N ILE A 44 -3.36 -16.71 10.73
CA ILE A 44 -3.03 -15.28 10.78
C ILE A 44 -1.82 -15.15 11.70
N ILE A 45 -0.64 -14.95 11.12
CA ILE A 45 0.61 -14.86 11.87
C ILE A 45 0.66 -13.49 12.53
N CYS A 46 0.39 -13.44 13.83
CA CYS A 46 0.53 -12.22 14.64
C CYS A 46 1.96 -12.02 15.17
N HIS A 47 2.76 -13.10 15.26
CA HIS A 47 4.16 -13.07 15.72
C HIS A 47 5.00 -14.07 14.93
N PHE A 48 6.22 -13.67 14.59
CA PHE A 48 7.24 -14.54 13.99
C PHE A 48 7.75 -15.51 15.06
N ASP A 49 7.42 -16.80 14.88
CA ASP A 49 7.99 -17.88 15.67
C ASP A 49 9.12 -18.52 14.85
N GLU A 50 10.29 -18.75 15.46
CA GLU A 50 11.44 -19.41 14.84
C GLU A 50 11.11 -20.79 14.25
N SER A 51 10.03 -21.43 14.72
CA SER A 51 9.55 -22.69 14.18
C SER A 51 9.13 -22.62 12.71
N ILE A 52 8.69 -21.47 12.24
CA ILE A 52 8.25 -21.24 10.85
C ILE A 52 9.45 -21.20 9.89
N HIS A 53 10.59 -20.67 10.32
CA HIS A 53 11.81 -20.66 9.52
C HIS A 53 12.25 -22.06 9.07
N ARG A 54 12.00 -23.09 9.87
CA ARG A 54 12.39 -24.48 9.55
C ARG A 54 11.45 -25.20 8.58
N ILE A 55 10.23 -24.66 8.40
CA ILE A 55 9.24 -25.23 7.48
C ILE A 55 9.58 -24.85 6.04
N ILE A 56 10.28 -23.72 5.90
CA ILE A 56 10.53 -23.04 4.64
C ILE A 56 12.05 -22.94 4.43
N GLU A 57 12.79 -24.01 4.80
CA GLU A 57 14.27 -24.01 4.69
C GLU A 57 14.78 -23.60 3.29
N ASP A 58 13.95 -23.81 2.24
CA ASP A 58 14.26 -23.45 0.85
C ASP A 58 13.51 -22.20 0.35
N PHE A 59 12.67 -21.55 1.17
CA PHE A 59 11.83 -20.43 0.73
C PHE A 59 12.31 -19.10 1.34
N ASP A 60 13.12 -18.37 0.62
CA ASP A 60 13.54 -17.02 1.00
C ASP A 60 12.43 -16.00 0.70
N VAL A 61 11.48 -15.89 1.64
CA VAL A 61 10.33 -14.97 1.52
C VAL A 61 10.76 -13.52 1.40
N ASN A 62 11.85 -13.11 2.06
CA ASN A 62 12.34 -11.72 1.99
C ASN A 62 12.88 -11.41 0.60
N LYS A 63 13.62 -12.33 -0.01
CA LYS A 63 14.09 -12.21 -1.38
C LYS A 63 12.91 -12.15 -2.36
N LEU A 64 11.91 -12.98 -2.17
CA LEU A 64 10.70 -12.96 -3.00
C LEU A 64 9.96 -11.61 -2.89
N VAL A 65 9.72 -11.10 -1.68
CA VAL A 65 9.08 -9.80 -1.46
C VAL A 65 9.85 -8.68 -2.14
N ASN A 66 11.18 -8.65 -1.99
CA ASN A 66 12.00 -7.65 -2.65
C ASN A 66 11.91 -7.75 -4.19
N ASN A 67 11.89 -8.96 -4.75
CA ASN A 67 11.72 -9.15 -6.18
C ASN A 67 10.33 -8.70 -6.66
N MET A 68 9.27 -8.99 -5.88
CA MET A 68 7.91 -8.53 -6.18
C MET A 68 7.84 -7.00 -6.23
N ILE A 69 8.41 -6.31 -5.25
CA ILE A 69 8.44 -4.85 -5.18
C ILE A 69 9.28 -4.26 -6.32
N ASN A 70 10.44 -4.83 -6.60
CA ASN A 70 11.29 -4.38 -7.71
C ASN A 70 10.60 -4.56 -9.07
N ASN A 71 9.86 -5.66 -9.26
CA ASN A 71 9.09 -5.88 -10.49
C ASN A 71 7.99 -4.83 -10.69
N ILE A 72 7.32 -4.42 -9.61
CA ILE A 72 6.38 -3.30 -9.62
C ILE A 72 7.08 -2.00 -10.03
N ASN A 73 8.21 -1.69 -9.41
CA ASN A 73 8.97 -0.48 -9.75
C ASN A 73 9.40 -0.47 -11.22
N CYS A 74 9.96 -1.59 -11.72
CA CYS A 74 10.38 -1.70 -13.12
C CYS A 74 9.23 -1.54 -14.12
N LYS A 75 8.06 -2.13 -13.82
CA LYS A 75 6.93 -2.15 -14.78
C LYS A 75 6.03 -0.92 -14.67
N TRP A 76 5.85 -0.38 -13.48
CA TRP A 76 4.90 0.69 -13.20
C TRP A 76 5.56 2.02 -12.83
N GLY A 77 6.88 2.04 -12.56
CA GLY A 77 7.59 3.24 -12.11
C GLY A 77 7.21 3.67 -10.67
N ILE A 78 6.64 2.76 -9.88
CA ILE A 78 6.21 3.04 -8.51
C ILE A 78 7.23 2.45 -7.55
N ASP A 79 7.97 3.30 -6.86
CA ASP A 79 8.96 2.89 -5.88
C ASP A 79 8.31 2.64 -4.51
N LEU A 80 8.17 1.37 -4.14
CA LEU A 80 7.70 0.91 -2.84
C LEU A 80 8.83 0.27 -2.03
N THR A 81 10.10 0.42 -2.45
CA THR A 81 11.26 -0.22 -1.80
C THR A 81 11.50 0.24 -0.37
N GLN A 82 11.01 1.41 0.00
CA GLN A 82 11.12 1.98 1.35
C GLN A 82 9.84 1.80 2.20
N ASP A 83 8.84 1.05 1.71
CA ASP A 83 7.64 0.76 2.47
C ASP A 83 7.82 -0.52 3.31
N GLU A 84 8.45 -0.37 4.49
CA GLU A 84 8.72 -1.49 5.41
C GLU A 84 7.44 -2.14 5.94
N GLU A 85 6.33 -1.39 6.02
CA GLU A 85 5.04 -1.95 6.41
C GLU A 85 4.49 -2.88 5.33
N LEU A 86 4.57 -2.48 4.04
CA LEU A 86 4.20 -3.35 2.93
C LEU A 86 5.04 -4.63 2.92
N LYS A 87 6.37 -4.51 3.08
CA LYS A 87 7.26 -5.67 3.12
C LYS A 87 6.86 -6.64 4.23
N SER A 88 6.66 -6.12 5.45
CA SER A 88 6.26 -6.93 6.59
C SER A 88 4.92 -7.63 6.37
N GLN A 89 3.92 -6.93 5.83
CA GLN A 89 2.61 -7.46 5.53
C GLN A 89 2.66 -8.54 4.45
N LEU A 90 3.46 -8.32 3.39
CA LEU A 90 3.66 -9.33 2.34
C LEU A 90 4.36 -10.58 2.88
N VAL A 91 5.39 -10.43 3.71
CA VAL A 91 6.06 -11.58 4.35
C VAL A 91 5.05 -12.39 5.15
N LEU A 92 4.24 -11.75 6.00
CA LEU A 92 3.22 -12.42 6.81
C LEU A 92 2.15 -13.13 5.97
N HIS A 93 1.83 -12.59 4.78
CA HIS A 93 0.85 -13.19 3.87
C HIS A 93 1.45 -14.35 3.06
N LEU A 94 2.69 -14.19 2.58
CA LEU A 94 3.34 -15.16 1.69
C LEU A 94 3.74 -16.47 2.40
N ILE A 95 4.03 -16.42 3.69
CA ILE A 95 4.37 -17.63 4.45
C ILE A 95 3.21 -18.65 4.48
N PRO A 96 1.97 -18.30 4.89
CA PRO A 96 0.84 -19.23 4.81
C PRO A 96 0.46 -19.57 3.35
N LEU A 97 0.66 -18.63 2.41
CA LEU A 97 0.42 -18.86 0.99
C LEU A 97 1.35 -19.95 0.44
N GLU A 98 2.63 -19.96 0.86
CA GLU A 98 3.57 -21.02 0.52
C GLU A 98 3.05 -22.40 0.95
N VAL A 99 2.56 -22.51 2.19
CA VAL A 99 1.93 -23.74 2.69
C VAL A 99 0.72 -24.14 1.84
N ARG A 100 -0.16 -23.18 1.53
CA ARG A 100 -1.34 -23.43 0.68
C ARG A 100 -0.95 -23.92 -0.72
N SER A 101 0.04 -23.27 -1.33
CA SER A 101 0.54 -23.64 -2.65
C SER A 101 1.13 -25.06 -2.66
N ARG A 102 1.96 -25.37 -1.69
CA ARG A 102 2.64 -26.67 -1.56
C ARG A 102 1.67 -27.84 -1.32
N TYR A 103 0.60 -27.60 -0.58
CA TYR A 103 -0.38 -28.63 -0.23
C TYR A 103 -1.71 -28.51 -0.97
N ASN A 104 -1.80 -27.67 -2.00
CA ASN A 104 -3.00 -27.43 -2.81
C ASN A 104 -4.23 -27.05 -1.96
N VAL A 105 -4.04 -26.27 -0.90
CA VAL A 105 -5.13 -25.76 -0.06
C VAL A 105 -5.70 -24.50 -0.73
N VAL A 106 -6.97 -24.54 -1.10
CA VAL A 106 -7.65 -23.41 -1.75
C VAL A 106 -8.12 -22.40 -0.70
N LEU A 107 -7.76 -21.14 -0.88
CA LEU A 107 -8.31 -20.01 -0.13
C LEU A 107 -9.31 -19.27 -1.02
N HIS A 108 -10.52 -19.05 -0.52
CA HIS A 108 -11.53 -18.26 -1.23
C HIS A 108 -11.56 -16.82 -0.71
N ASN A 109 -11.61 -15.86 -1.63
CA ASN A 109 -11.70 -14.43 -1.31
C ASN A 109 -13.09 -13.89 -1.67
N PRO A 110 -13.98 -13.67 -0.69
CA PRO A 110 -15.35 -13.21 -0.97
C PRO A 110 -15.41 -11.79 -1.53
N LEU A 111 -14.29 -11.07 -1.54
CA LEU A 111 -14.18 -9.69 -2.00
C LEU A 111 -13.55 -9.57 -3.39
N ILE A 112 -13.18 -10.67 -4.05
CA ILE A 112 -12.39 -10.65 -5.29
C ILE A 112 -13.02 -9.79 -6.38
N ASP A 113 -14.33 -9.90 -6.61
CA ASP A 113 -15.02 -9.12 -7.63
C ASP A 113 -15.01 -7.61 -7.30
N LYS A 114 -15.21 -7.26 -6.03
CA LYS A 114 -15.16 -5.86 -5.59
C LYS A 114 -13.75 -5.30 -5.72
N ILE A 115 -12.72 -6.08 -5.39
CA ILE A 115 -11.31 -5.68 -5.52
C ILE A 115 -11.00 -5.40 -6.99
N LYS A 116 -11.38 -6.29 -7.89
CA LYS A 116 -11.18 -6.12 -9.33
C LYS A 116 -11.91 -4.90 -9.90
N GLN A 117 -13.06 -4.52 -9.34
CA GLN A 117 -13.83 -3.37 -9.80
C GLN A 117 -13.38 -2.04 -9.19
N GLN A 118 -13.08 -2.01 -7.89
CA GLN A 118 -12.83 -0.78 -7.15
C GLN A 118 -11.33 -0.46 -7.01
N ASN A 119 -10.48 -1.49 -7.03
CA ASN A 119 -9.03 -1.37 -6.84
C ASN A 119 -8.27 -1.93 -8.06
N ILE A 120 -8.75 -1.63 -9.27
CA ILE A 120 -8.22 -2.18 -10.55
C ILE A 120 -6.70 -2.05 -10.61
N PHE A 121 -6.18 -0.86 -10.31
CA PHE A 121 -4.75 -0.57 -10.39
C PHE A 121 -3.94 -1.41 -9.39
N ALA A 122 -4.36 -1.46 -8.13
CA ALA A 122 -3.72 -2.29 -7.11
C ALA A 122 -3.77 -3.79 -7.46
N TYR A 123 -4.88 -4.24 -8.07
CA TYR A 123 -5.00 -5.62 -8.53
C TYR A 123 -4.02 -5.93 -9.68
N GLN A 124 -3.86 -5.03 -10.64
CA GLN A 124 -2.87 -5.21 -11.73
C GLN A 124 -1.43 -5.20 -11.21
N MET A 125 -1.12 -4.38 -10.21
CA MET A 125 0.17 -4.42 -9.52
C MET A 125 0.38 -5.76 -8.81
N ALA A 126 -0.64 -6.30 -8.14
CA ALA A 126 -0.58 -7.60 -7.50
C ALA A 126 -0.34 -8.72 -8.52
N VAL A 127 -1.03 -8.71 -9.66
CA VAL A 127 -0.77 -9.67 -10.76
C VAL A 127 0.69 -9.59 -11.20
N THR A 128 1.22 -8.39 -11.40
CA THR A 128 2.63 -8.17 -11.78
C THR A 128 3.60 -8.70 -10.70
N ALA A 129 3.30 -8.46 -9.42
CA ALA A 129 4.11 -8.94 -8.31
C ALA A 129 4.07 -10.48 -8.22
N CYS A 130 2.91 -11.09 -8.46
CA CYS A 130 2.70 -12.53 -8.39
C CYS A 130 3.40 -13.31 -9.50
N ASP A 131 3.80 -12.68 -10.62
CA ASP A 131 4.63 -13.32 -11.64
C ASP A 131 5.92 -13.89 -11.02
N GLN A 132 6.51 -13.18 -10.04
CA GLN A 132 7.71 -13.64 -9.32
C GLN A 132 7.47 -14.89 -8.47
N PHE A 133 6.28 -15.07 -7.93
CA PHE A 133 5.90 -16.29 -7.22
C PHE A 133 5.75 -17.47 -8.19
N SER A 134 5.17 -17.22 -9.36
CA SER A 134 5.00 -18.23 -10.41
C SER A 134 6.35 -18.72 -10.94
N ASP A 135 7.32 -17.83 -11.08
CA ASP A 135 8.69 -18.19 -11.47
C ASP A 135 9.37 -19.09 -10.43
N TYR A 136 9.05 -18.91 -9.16
CA TYR A 136 9.62 -19.70 -8.05
C TYR A 136 8.98 -21.10 -7.93
N HIS A 137 7.65 -21.18 -8.09
CA HIS A 137 6.88 -22.43 -7.85
C HIS A 137 6.43 -23.15 -9.12
N GLY A 138 6.55 -22.55 -10.28
CA GLY A 138 6.08 -23.11 -11.56
C GLY A 138 4.57 -23.09 -11.76
N ASN A 139 3.80 -22.62 -10.77
CA ASN A 139 2.34 -22.54 -10.80
C ASN A 139 1.86 -21.10 -10.58
N ARG A 140 0.87 -20.67 -11.37
CA ARG A 140 0.21 -19.37 -11.15
C ARG A 140 -0.63 -19.39 -9.88
N LEU A 141 -0.57 -18.29 -9.14
CA LEU A 141 -1.48 -18.06 -8.02
C LEU A 141 -2.92 -17.90 -8.50
N SER A 142 -3.87 -18.29 -7.66
CA SER A 142 -5.30 -18.05 -7.91
C SER A 142 -5.62 -16.55 -7.88
N GLU A 143 -6.72 -16.17 -8.54
CA GLU A 143 -7.21 -14.79 -8.47
C GLU A 143 -7.56 -14.36 -7.05
N ASP A 144 -8.04 -15.28 -6.24
CA ASP A 144 -8.36 -15.08 -4.84
C ASP A 144 -7.13 -14.64 -4.03
N GLU A 145 -5.99 -15.31 -4.21
CA GLU A 145 -4.72 -14.97 -3.56
C GLU A 145 -4.17 -13.63 -4.07
N MET A 146 -4.23 -13.40 -5.40
CA MET A 146 -3.85 -12.11 -5.98
C MET A 146 -4.72 -10.97 -5.43
N GLY A 147 -5.99 -11.23 -5.15
CA GLY A 147 -6.91 -10.28 -4.53
C GLY A 147 -6.45 -9.85 -3.14
N TYR A 148 -6.00 -10.77 -2.30
CA TYR A 148 -5.46 -10.42 -0.98
C TYR A 148 -4.18 -9.61 -1.08
N ILE A 149 -3.27 -9.97 -1.98
CA ILE A 149 -2.05 -9.20 -2.24
C ILE A 149 -2.41 -7.79 -2.75
N ALA A 150 -3.45 -7.66 -3.59
CA ALA A 150 -3.94 -6.38 -4.09
C ALA A 150 -4.41 -5.44 -2.96
N LEU A 151 -4.99 -5.96 -1.88
CA LEU A 151 -5.35 -5.13 -0.72
C LEU A 151 -4.11 -4.53 -0.04
N HIS A 152 -3.03 -5.28 0.09
CA HIS A 152 -1.76 -4.77 0.62
C HIS A 152 -1.16 -3.70 -0.32
N MET A 153 -1.20 -3.93 -1.64
CA MET A 153 -0.75 -2.95 -2.63
C MET A 153 -1.58 -1.66 -2.58
N ASN A 154 -2.90 -1.78 -2.46
CA ASN A 154 -3.79 -0.63 -2.34
C ASN A 154 -3.47 0.22 -1.11
N LEU A 155 -3.20 -0.41 0.03
CA LEU A 155 -2.81 0.29 1.25
C LEU A 155 -1.45 1.00 1.09
N ALA A 156 -0.48 0.37 0.43
CA ALA A 156 0.81 0.98 0.13
C ALA A 156 0.66 2.21 -0.80
N LEU A 157 -0.19 2.12 -1.82
CA LEU A 157 -0.52 3.26 -2.69
C LEU A 157 -1.13 4.41 -1.91
N LEU A 158 -2.07 4.13 -1.01
CA LEU A 158 -2.68 5.16 -0.15
C LEU A 158 -1.63 5.83 0.75
N ARG A 159 -0.69 5.07 1.34
CA ARG A 159 0.42 5.64 2.13
C ARG A 159 1.33 6.52 1.28
N THR A 160 1.64 6.10 0.06
CA THR A 160 2.44 6.91 -0.88
C THR A 160 1.74 8.23 -1.22
N GLN A 161 0.42 8.20 -1.46
CA GLN A 161 -0.36 9.42 -1.69
C GLN A 161 -0.35 10.35 -0.48
N ILE A 162 -0.45 9.82 0.74
CA ILE A 162 -0.40 10.62 1.98
C ILE A 162 0.99 11.26 2.15
N LYS A 163 2.08 10.51 1.92
CA LYS A 163 3.46 11.02 2.02
C LYS A 163 3.75 12.12 0.99
N ASN A 164 3.12 12.07 -0.18
CA ASN A 164 3.30 13.03 -1.26
C ASN A 164 2.42 14.28 -1.14
N LYS A 165 1.61 14.40 -0.09
CA LYS A 165 0.81 15.60 0.16
C LYS A 165 1.70 16.82 0.38
N LYS A 166 1.30 17.93 -0.24
CA LYS A 166 2.07 19.17 -0.25
C LYS A 166 1.58 20.14 0.81
N ASN A 167 2.49 20.89 1.41
CA ASN A 167 2.17 22.05 2.25
C ASN A 167 2.17 23.29 1.38
N ILE A 168 1.09 24.05 1.42
CA ILE A 168 0.88 25.22 0.58
C ILE A 168 0.86 26.47 1.43
N LEU A 169 1.56 27.50 0.95
CA LEU A 169 1.43 28.85 1.49
C LEU A 169 0.61 29.71 0.51
N VAL A 170 -0.44 30.32 1.00
CA VAL A 170 -1.31 31.21 0.23
C VAL A 170 -1.12 32.65 0.68
N VAL A 171 -0.89 33.54 -0.28
CA VAL A 171 -0.68 34.97 -0.03
C VAL A 171 -1.67 35.78 -0.85
N SER A 172 -2.23 36.81 -0.23
CA SER A 172 -3.11 37.76 -0.92
C SER A 172 -2.72 39.19 -0.58
N GLY A 173 -2.77 40.06 -1.58
CA GLY A 173 -2.54 41.50 -1.41
C GLY A 173 -3.75 42.28 -0.89
N LEU A 174 -4.90 41.61 -0.76
CA LEU A 174 -6.16 42.21 -0.30
C LEU A 174 -6.44 41.92 1.18
N GLY A 175 -5.42 41.47 1.91
CA GLY A 175 -5.51 41.18 3.35
C GLY A 175 -5.83 39.74 3.70
N ARG A 176 -5.78 39.41 5.00
CA ARG A 176 -5.90 38.04 5.53
C ARG A 176 -7.22 37.36 5.17
N GLY A 177 -8.33 38.09 5.15
CA GLY A 177 -9.64 37.51 4.82
C GLY A 177 -9.68 36.90 3.42
N THR A 178 -9.10 37.60 2.43
CA THR A 178 -9.01 37.10 1.05
C THR A 178 -8.03 35.94 0.91
N ALA A 179 -6.92 35.96 1.65
CA ALA A 179 -5.99 34.84 1.72
C ALA A 179 -6.67 33.57 2.27
N HIS A 180 -7.46 33.70 3.35
CA HIS A 180 -8.22 32.59 3.91
C HIS A 180 -9.28 32.04 2.96
N THR A 181 -10.01 32.91 2.25
CA THR A 181 -10.99 32.45 1.25
C THR A 181 -10.32 31.68 0.13
N LEU A 182 -9.20 32.19 -0.39
CA LEU A 182 -8.42 31.52 -1.41
C LEU A 182 -7.87 30.16 -0.93
N ALA A 183 -7.35 30.13 0.31
CA ALA A 183 -6.87 28.90 0.93
C ALA A 183 -7.99 27.85 1.10
N TYR A 184 -9.19 28.29 1.46
CA TYR A 184 -10.35 27.42 1.54
C TYR A 184 -10.72 26.83 0.17
N GLN A 185 -10.78 27.65 -0.87
CA GLN A 185 -11.07 27.19 -2.24
C GLN A 185 -10.04 26.17 -2.72
N ILE A 186 -8.74 26.40 -2.47
CA ILE A 186 -7.66 25.50 -2.82
C ILE A 186 -7.84 24.17 -2.08
N LYS A 187 -8.16 24.21 -0.78
CA LYS A 187 -8.36 23.02 0.03
C LYS A 187 -9.57 22.20 -0.43
N GLU A 188 -10.67 22.85 -0.80
CA GLU A 188 -11.86 22.18 -1.34
C GLU A 188 -11.58 21.50 -2.68
N MET A 189 -10.86 22.17 -3.59
CA MET A 189 -10.58 21.63 -4.91
C MET A 189 -9.49 20.54 -4.91
N TYR A 190 -8.45 20.70 -4.07
CA TYR A 190 -7.24 19.88 -4.14
C TYR A 190 -6.87 19.19 -2.83
N GLY A 191 -7.77 19.09 -1.86
CA GLY A 191 -7.50 18.57 -0.51
C GLY A 191 -6.86 17.17 -0.46
N LYS A 192 -7.11 16.33 -1.47
CA LYS A 192 -6.48 15.00 -1.59
C LYS A 192 -4.96 15.07 -1.78
N TYR A 193 -4.44 16.18 -2.35
CA TYR A 193 -3.01 16.41 -2.59
C TYR A 193 -2.34 17.30 -1.53
N ILE A 194 -3.13 17.83 -0.60
CA ILE A 194 -2.69 18.85 0.35
C ILE A 194 -2.64 18.27 1.75
N ASN A 195 -1.52 18.49 2.45
CA ASN A 195 -1.39 18.20 3.87
C ASN A 195 -1.88 19.39 4.68
N GLU A 196 -1.32 20.58 4.43
CA GLU A 196 -1.64 21.81 5.15
C GLU A 196 -1.69 23.00 4.19
N VAL A 197 -2.61 23.95 4.45
CA VAL A 197 -2.65 25.27 3.81
C VAL A 197 -2.45 26.31 4.87
N LYS A 198 -1.35 27.07 4.75
CA LYS A 198 -1.06 28.25 5.56
C LYS A 198 -1.36 29.50 4.79
N THR A 199 -1.66 30.59 5.48
CA THR A 199 -1.86 31.91 4.89
C THR A 199 -0.88 32.89 5.50
N ALA A 200 -0.38 33.83 4.69
CA ALA A 200 0.45 34.94 5.15
C ALA A 200 0.11 36.22 4.41
N ASP A 201 0.48 37.34 4.99
CA ASP A 201 0.45 38.63 4.31
C ASP A 201 1.69 38.78 3.42
N TYR A 202 1.58 39.59 2.35
CA TYR A 202 2.69 39.82 1.43
C TYR A 202 3.96 40.34 2.13
N ILE A 203 3.81 41.15 3.17
CA ILE A 203 4.92 41.72 3.95
C ILE A 203 5.65 40.62 4.73
N GLU A 204 4.90 39.64 5.24
CA GLU A 204 5.44 38.51 6.02
C GLU A 204 6.35 37.62 5.18
N LEU A 205 6.16 37.57 3.85
CA LEU A 205 7.01 36.77 2.94
C LEU A 205 8.50 37.12 3.04
N ASN A 206 8.85 38.36 3.48
CA ASN A 206 10.26 38.76 3.54
C ASN A 206 11.07 37.94 4.55
N ASN A 207 10.41 37.48 5.62
CA ASN A 207 11.06 36.73 6.72
C ASN A 207 10.36 35.37 6.94
N TYR A 208 9.61 34.88 5.94
CA TYR A 208 8.86 33.64 6.08
C TYR A 208 9.79 32.42 5.97
N ASP A 209 9.62 31.46 6.89
CA ASP A 209 10.32 30.19 6.83
C ASP A 209 9.64 29.22 5.86
N PHE A 210 10.29 28.97 4.72
CA PHE A 210 9.80 28.08 3.67
C PHE A 210 10.21 26.62 3.84
N THR A 211 10.89 26.24 4.93
CA THR A 211 11.46 24.89 5.12
C THR A 211 10.43 23.77 4.91
N ASN A 212 9.18 23.99 5.34
CA ASN A 212 8.10 23.03 5.23
C ASN A 212 7.02 23.44 4.22
N ILE A 213 7.34 24.31 3.28
CA ILE A 213 6.41 24.73 2.22
C ILE A 213 6.86 24.13 0.89
N ASN A 214 5.92 23.54 0.15
CA ASN A 214 6.18 22.92 -1.14
C ASN A 214 5.72 23.78 -2.31
N LEU A 215 4.78 24.71 -2.07
CA LEU A 215 4.22 25.58 -3.10
C LEU A 215 3.72 26.89 -2.47
N LEU A 216 4.11 28.02 -3.10
CA LEU A 216 3.59 29.34 -2.81
C LEU A 216 2.55 29.72 -3.86
N ILE A 217 1.33 30.03 -3.43
CA ILE A 217 0.25 30.54 -4.30
C ILE A 217 -0.05 31.99 -3.92
N SER A 218 0.02 32.88 -4.88
CA SER A 218 -0.21 34.32 -4.66
C SER A 218 -1.29 34.87 -5.58
N SER A 219 -2.18 35.68 -5.04
CA SER A 219 -3.16 36.46 -5.83
C SER A 219 -2.62 37.80 -6.33
N ILE A 220 -1.35 38.10 -6.06
CA ILE A 220 -0.67 39.32 -6.51
C ILE A 220 0.67 38.96 -7.15
N PRO A 221 1.20 39.81 -8.04
CA PRO A 221 2.48 39.59 -8.67
C PRO A 221 3.62 39.47 -7.65
N LEU A 222 4.38 38.39 -7.79
CA LEU A 222 5.57 38.11 -7.01
C LEU A 222 6.78 38.78 -7.71
N ARG A 223 7.38 39.76 -7.07
CA ARG A 223 8.47 40.61 -7.69
C ARG A 223 9.87 40.01 -7.46
N ARG A 224 9.96 38.81 -6.92
CA ARG A 224 11.23 38.10 -6.63
C ARG A 224 11.04 36.61 -6.71
N ASP A 225 12.13 35.90 -6.86
CA ASP A 225 12.16 34.45 -6.76
C ASP A 225 12.12 33.99 -5.29
N PHE A 226 11.49 32.87 -5.05
CA PHE A 226 11.39 32.20 -3.76
C PHE A 226 12.12 30.86 -3.80
N SER A 227 12.52 30.34 -2.63
CA SER A 227 13.17 29.04 -2.49
C SER A 227 12.25 27.85 -2.83
N VAL A 228 10.97 28.12 -3.04
CA VAL A 228 9.94 27.12 -3.38
C VAL A 228 9.23 27.51 -4.68
N PRO A 229 8.73 26.54 -5.44
CA PRO A 229 7.88 26.83 -6.60
C PRO A 229 6.77 27.82 -6.24
N SER A 230 6.53 28.79 -7.10
CA SER A 230 5.53 29.83 -6.87
C SER A 230 4.62 30.00 -8.07
N ILE A 231 3.32 30.22 -7.81
CA ILE A 231 2.31 30.47 -8.84
C ILE A 231 1.52 31.72 -8.51
N GLU A 232 1.38 32.60 -9.50
CA GLU A 232 0.41 33.68 -9.45
C GLU A 232 -0.92 33.19 -10.00
N VAL A 233 -2.00 33.47 -9.31
CA VAL A 233 -3.36 33.07 -9.66
C VAL A 233 -4.33 34.22 -9.52
N ASN A 234 -5.40 34.21 -10.30
CA ASN A 234 -6.50 35.13 -10.09
C ASN A 234 -7.31 34.73 -8.84
N TYR A 235 -7.91 35.71 -8.18
CA TYR A 235 -8.79 35.45 -7.03
C TYR A 235 -9.95 34.49 -7.40
N PHE A 236 -10.47 34.60 -8.61
CA PHE A 236 -11.36 33.63 -9.23
C PHE A 236 -10.51 32.78 -10.19
N PHE A 237 -10.25 31.55 -9.84
CA PHE A 237 -9.40 30.67 -10.63
C PHE A 237 -9.88 30.52 -12.07
N SER A 238 -9.03 30.90 -13.00
CA SER A 238 -9.19 30.53 -14.42
C SER A 238 -8.87 29.03 -14.61
N ASP A 239 -9.32 28.46 -15.72
CA ASP A 239 -8.98 27.06 -16.05
C ASP A 239 -7.46 26.88 -16.24
N ASN A 240 -6.75 27.92 -16.64
CA ASN A 240 -5.29 27.93 -16.75
C ASN A 240 -4.65 27.87 -15.33
N ASP A 241 -5.18 28.62 -14.35
CA ASP A 241 -4.72 28.60 -12.97
C ASP A 241 -4.89 27.20 -12.38
N LYS A 242 -6.06 26.58 -12.61
CA LYS A 242 -6.34 25.20 -12.17
C LYS A 242 -5.34 24.21 -12.72
N LYS A 243 -5.08 24.24 -14.04
CA LYS A 243 -4.09 23.35 -14.69
C LYS A 243 -2.69 23.53 -14.14
N ARG A 244 -2.26 24.77 -13.89
CA ARG A 244 -0.92 25.07 -13.34
C ARG A 244 -0.80 24.53 -11.90
N ILE A 245 -1.82 24.72 -11.07
CA ILE A 245 -1.86 24.17 -9.72
C ILE A 245 -1.81 22.63 -9.76
N GLU A 246 -2.65 22.02 -10.60
CA GLU A 246 -2.68 20.56 -10.77
C GLU A 246 -1.33 20.00 -11.22
N THR A 247 -0.68 20.64 -12.17
CA THR A 247 0.64 20.20 -12.66
C THR A 247 1.68 20.13 -11.55
N ILE A 248 1.66 21.08 -10.61
CA ILE A 248 2.64 21.10 -9.50
C ILE A 248 2.21 20.19 -8.34
N LEU A 249 0.91 20.09 -8.06
CA LEU A 249 0.41 19.25 -6.98
C LEU A 249 0.43 17.75 -7.32
N CYS A 250 0.14 17.44 -8.58
CA CYS A 250 0.09 16.08 -9.10
C CYS A 250 1.43 15.67 -9.68
N ASP A 251 2.59 16.07 -9.15
CA ASP A 251 3.92 15.69 -9.64
C ASP A 251 3.83 14.49 -10.61
N GLN A 252 3.74 14.75 -11.93
CA GLN A 252 3.39 13.74 -12.94
C GLN A 252 4.45 12.66 -13.16
N GLU A 253 5.46 12.58 -12.29
CA GLU A 253 6.41 11.47 -12.35
C GLU A 253 5.85 10.14 -11.82
N VAL A 254 4.76 10.16 -11.02
CA VAL A 254 4.20 8.92 -10.44
C VAL A 254 3.14 8.26 -11.32
N PHE A 255 2.51 8.98 -12.24
CA PHE A 255 1.44 8.44 -13.08
C PHE A 255 1.55 8.82 -14.55
N LYS A 256 2.70 8.58 -15.18
CA LYS A 256 2.69 8.33 -16.62
C LYS A 256 2.10 6.95 -16.86
N ILE A 257 0.80 6.83 -16.71
CA ILE A 257 0.06 5.79 -17.42
C ILE A 257 0.29 6.10 -18.90
N ARG A 258 1.19 5.33 -19.52
CA ARG A 258 1.25 5.29 -20.97
C ARG A 258 -0.09 4.70 -21.39
N ASP A 259 -0.91 5.51 -22.03
CA ASP A 259 -2.05 5.04 -22.80
C ASP A 259 -1.55 3.97 -23.77
N TYR A 260 -1.97 2.73 -23.52
CA TYR A 260 -1.90 1.61 -24.46
C TYR A 260 -3.32 1.16 -24.75
#